data_346c2c2995ccdc5fa8c4c7cc894cd8af
#
_entry.id   346c2c2995ccdc5fa8c4c7cc894cd8af
#
_cell.length_a   1.000
_cell.length_b   1.000
_cell.length_c   1.000
_cell.angle_alpha   90.00
_cell.angle_beta   90.00
_cell.angle_gamma   90.00
#
_symmetry.space_group_name_H-M   'P 1'
#
loop_
_entity.id
_entity.type
_entity.pdbx_description
1 polymer ?
#
loop_
_entity_poly.entity_id
_entity_poly.type
_entity_poly.pdbx_seq_one_letter_code
_entity_poly.pdbx_strand_id
1 'polypeptide(L)'
;HDKCGMKVGTDGVLLGAWTRVTRSKRILDVGTGTGLVSLMLAQRSDALITAIDIDADAVMQAKENVEKSPWAHRIAVEQHDFTSYQAGALYDTVVCNPPYFIDSLKNPDKKRATARHTDELTYEDLFKGVALCMESTGEFTMIAPFDVYADLVTLAGKHHLYPIRSLLVITKPGSNPKRVVVTFSFTQQ
;
A
#
# COMPACT_ATOMS: atom_id res chain seq x y z
N HIS A 1 14.18 13.98 0.20
CA HIS A 1 13.84 13.64 1.61
C HIS A 1 13.58 14.85 2.51
N ASP A 2 13.68 16.06 1.99
CA ASP A 2 13.68 17.29 2.82
C ASP A 2 12.26 17.77 3.16
N LYS A 3 11.25 17.26 2.45
CA LYS A 3 9.86 17.74 2.57
C LYS A 3 8.88 16.67 3.07
N CYS A 4 9.27 15.40 3.18
CA CYS A 4 8.40 14.31 3.60
C CYS A 4 8.75 13.84 5.01
N GLY A 5 7.73 13.69 5.87
CA GLY A 5 7.88 13.22 7.26
C GLY A 5 8.39 11.79 7.40
N MET A 6 8.29 10.95 6.36
CA MET A 6 8.82 9.58 6.35
C MET A 6 10.09 9.48 5.53
N LYS A 7 11.17 9.05 6.18
CA LYS A 7 12.43 8.67 5.51
C LYS A 7 12.23 7.36 4.74
N VAL A 8 13.08 7.13 3.70
CA VAL A 8 13.15 5.81 3.03
C VAL A 8 13.35 4.73 4.08
N GLY A 9 12.34 3.93 4.28
CA GLY A 9 12.32 2.85 5.27
C GLY A 9 12.53 1.49 4.60
N THR A 10 13.04 0.53 5.37
CA THR A 10 13.18 -0.87 4.95
C THR A 10 11.87 -1.47 4.44
N ASP A 11 10.73 -1.05 5.00
CA ASP A 11 9.40 -1.57 4.66
C ASP A 11 9.02 -1.25 3.20
N GLY A 12 9.24 0.00 2.74
CA GLY A 12 8.99 0.36 1.34
C GLY A 12 9.88 -0.40 0.37
N VAL A 13 11.16 -0.61 0.73
CA VAL A 13 12.10 -1.41 -0.08
C VAL A 13 11.67 -2.87 -0.16
N LEU A 14 11.27 -3.48 0.95
CA LEU A 14 10.78 -4.86 0.98
C LEU A 14 9.51 -5.01 0.14
N LEU A 15 8.55 -4.11 0.29
CA LEU A 15 7.31 -4.11 -0.49
C LEU A 15 7.60 -4.00 -1.99
N GLY A 16 8.38 -2.99 -2.39
CA GLY A 16 8.73 -2.75 -3.80
C GLY A 16 9.54 -3.88 -4.42
N ALA A 17 10.42 -4.54 -3.64
CA ALA A 17 11.21 -5.67 -4.13
C ALA A 17 10.39 -6.96 -4.25
N TRP A 18 9.45 -7.22 -3.32
CA TRP A 18 8.73 -8.49 -3.24
C TRP A 18 7.44 -8.54 -4.07
N THR A 19 6.80 -7.40 -4.34
CA THR A 19 5.57 -7.34 -5.15
C THR A 19 5.80 -7.92 -6.54
N ARG A 20 4.89 -8.78 -7.00
CA ARG A 20 4.92 -9.34 -8.36
C ARG A 20 4.35 -8.31 -9.34
N VAL A 21 5.11 -8.00 -10.40
CA VAL A 21 4.70 -7.00 -11.41
C VAL A 21 4.99 -7.43 -12.85
N THR A 22 5.46 -8.66 -13.06
CA THR A 22 5.91 -9.16 -14.37
C THR A 22 4.81 -9.14 -15.45
N ARG A 23 3.54 -9.19 -15.03
CA ARG A 23 2.37 -9.18 -15.91
C ARG A 23 1.47 -7.97 -15.67
N SER A 24 1.87 -7.07 -14.78
CA SER A 24 1.07 -5.90 -14.44
C SER A 24 1.01 -4.92 -15.61
N LYS A 25 -0.17 -4.38 -15.86
CA LYS A 25 -0.43 -3.34 -16.85
C LYS A 25 -0.78 -2.01 -16.18
N ARG A 26 -1.49 -2.07 -15.07
CA ARG A 26 -1.97 -0.92 -14.31
C ARG A 26 -1.76 -1.15 -12.82
N ILE A 27 -0.91 -0.34 -12.22
CA ILE A 27 -0.56 -0.41 -10.79
C ILE A 27 -1.10 0.82 -10.07
N LEU A 28 -1.69 0.63 -8.90
CA LEU A 28 -2.03 1.69 -7.96
C LEU A 28 -1.12 1.58 -6.72
N ASP A 29 -0.43 2.67 -6.39
CA ASP A 29 0.36 2.83 -5.17
C ASP A 29 -0.37 3.77 -4.21
N VAL A 30 -0.94 3.22 -3.14
CA VAL A 30 -1.75 3.93 -2.16
C VAL A 30 -0.88 4.41 -1.00
N GLY A 31 -0.87 5.71 -0.75
CA GLY A 31 0.02 6.33 0.24
C GLY A 31 1.48 6.28 -0.23
N THR A 32 1.72 6.80 -1.44
CA THR A 32 3.01 6.66 -2.13
C THR A 32 4.19 7.34 -1.41
N GLY A 33 3.91 8.29 -0.52
CA GLY A 33 4.93 9.04 0.21
C GLY A 33 5.91 9.73 -0.75
N THR A 34 7.16 9.30 -0.73
CA THR A 34 8.22 9.84 -1.63
C THR A 34 8.22 9.25 -3.04
N GLY A 35 7.29 8.35 -3.38
CA GLY A 35 7.24 7.66 -4.66
C GLY A 35 8.20 6.47 -4.77
N LEU A 36 8.83 6.03 -3.67
CA LEU A 36 9.84 4.97 -3.66
C LEU A 36 9.30 3.67 -4.25
N VAL A 37 8.14 3.20 -3.75
CA VAL A 37 7.55 1.92 -4.18
C VAL A 37 7.19 2.01 -5.66
N SER A 38 6.53 3.07 -6.10
CA SER A 38 6.20 3.32 -7.51
C SER A 38 7.43 3.27 -8.42
N LEU A 39 8.53 3.91 -8.04
CA LEU A 39 9.79 3.90 -8.81
C LEU A 39 10.39 2.49 -8.89
N MET A 40 10.38 1.72 -7.79
CA MET A 40 10.86 0.34 -7.78
C MET A 40 10.02 -0.58 -8.68
N LEU A 41 8.70 -0.40 -8.69
CA LEU A 41 7.79 -1.18 -9.53
C LEU A 41 7.93 -0.79 -11.01
N ALA A 42 8.11 0.50 -11.33
CA ALA A 42 8.38 0.98 -12.67
C ALA A 42 9.68 0.42 -13.26
N GLN A 43 10.72 0.25 -12.44
CA GLN A 43 11.97 -0.37 -12.84
C GLN A 43 11.80 -1.84 -13.25
N ARG A 44 10.80 -2.53 -12.69
CA ARG A 44 10.61 -3.99 -12.81
C ARG A 44 9.44 -4.37 -13.72
N SER A 45 8.72 -3.40 -14.29
CA SER A 45 7.56 -3.62 -15.17
C SER A 45 7.42 -2.51 -16.20
N ASP A 46 6.62 -2.76 -17.24
CA ASP A 46 6.21 -1.74 -18.22
C ASP A 46 4.82 -1.15 -17.90
N ALA A 47 4.30 -1.40 -16.69
CA ALA A 47 2.99 -0.95 -16.26
C ALA A 47 2.87 0.58 -16.22
N LEU A 48 1.66 1.09 -16.42
CA LEU A 48 1.26 2.43 -16.05
C LEU A 48 0.99 2.45 -14.55
N ILE A 49 1.55 3.40 -13.84
CA ILE A 49 1.46 3.50 -12.38
C ILE A 49 0.73 4.78 -12.01
N THR A 50 -0.31 4.66 -11.19
CA THR A 50 -0.93 5.78 -10.49
C THR A 50 -0.47 5.74 -9.04
N ALA A 51 0.18 6.80 -8.59
CA ALA A 51 0.69 6.95 -7.24
C ALA A 51 -0.11 8.04 -6.53
N ILE A 52 -0.80 7.70 -5.46
CA ILE A 52 -1.65 8.66 -4.73
C ILE A 52 -1.19 8.83 -3.30
N ASP A 53 -1.35 10.03 -2.79
CA ASP A 53 -1.19 10.36 -1.37
C ASP A 53 -2.16 11.47 -0.98
N ILE A 54 -2.58 11.51 0.27
CA ILE A 54 -3.42 12.58 0.81
C ILE A 54 -2.58 13.82 1.14
N ASP A 55 -1.31 13.63 1.50
CA ASP A 55 -0.39 14.68 1.90
C ASP A 55 0.19 15.39 0.66
N ALA A 56 -0.09 16.68 0.52
CA ALA A 56 0.39 17.52 -0.57
C ALA A 56 1.93 17.61 -0.64
N ASP A 57 2.61 17.61 0.51
CA ASP A 57 4.08 17.66 0.57
C ASP A 57 4.71 16.35 0.10
N ALA A 58 4.09 15.21 0.46
CA ALA A 58 4.47 13.90 -0.05
C ALA A 58 4.28 13.82 -1.58
N VAL A 59 3.14 14.26 -2.10
CA VAL A 59 2.85 14.34 -3.54
C VAL A 59 3.89 15.18 -4.28
N MET A 60 4.23 16.34 -3.74
CA MET A 60 5.25 17.22 -4.32
C MET A 60 6.62 16.53 -4.37
N GLN A 61 7.02 15.88 -3.27
CA GLN A 61 8.30 15.15 -3.22
C GLN A 61 8.31 13.96 -4.18
N ALA A 62 7.20 13.21 -4.26
CA ALA A 62 7.06 12.09 -5.19
C ALA A 62 7.17 12.55 -6.66
N LYS A 63 6.50 13.66 -7.03
CA LYS A 63 6.61 14.25 -8.37
C LYS A 63 8.05 14.61 -8.71
N GLU A 64 8.76 15.31 -7.82
CA GLU A 64 10.17 15.66 -8.03
C GLU A 64 11.06 14.42 -8.25
N ASN A 65 10.81 13.34 -7.50
CA ASN A 65 11.57 12.10 -7.62
C ASN A 65 11.24 11.35 -8.92
N VAL A 66 9.96 11.30 -9.29
CA VAL A 66 9.50 10.67 -10.53
C VAL A 66 10.03 11.42 -11.75
N GLU A 67 9.96 12.74 -11.78
CA GLU A 67 10.48 13.59 -12.89
C GLU A 67 11.97 13.37 -13.16
N LYS A 68 12.75 13.09 -12.11
CA LYS A 68 14.19 12.80 -12.21
C LYS A 68 14.50 11.36 -12.62
N SER A 69 13.49 10.52 -12.77
CA SER A 69 13.63 9.11 -13.10
C SER A 69 13.43 8.83 -14.59
N PRO A 70 13.98 7.74 -15.14
CA PRO A 70 13.73 7.35 -16.52
C PRO A 70 12.29 6.89 -16.78
N TRP A 71 11.47 6.73 -15.73
CA TRP A 71 10.08 6.21 -15.80
C TRP A 71 9.01 7.29 -15.65
N ALA A 72 9.36 8.57 -15.67
CA ALA A 72 8.44 9.70 -15.50
C ALA A 72 7.21 9.62 -16.43
N HIS A 73 7.40 9.13 -17.66
CA HIS A 73 6.35 9.00 -18.66
C HIS A 73 5.28 7.92 -18.34
N ARG A 74 5.49 7.09 -17.34
CA ARG A 74 4.59 5.99 -16.95
C ARG A 74 4.04 6.10 -15.52
N ILE A 75 4.46 7.10 -14.75
CA ILE A 75 4.05 7.28 -13.36
C ILE A 75 3.30 8.60 -13.24
N ALA A 76 1.99 8.52 -12.96
CA ALA A 76 1.17 9.68 -12.60
C ALA A 76 1.12 9.80 -11.07
N VAL A 77 1.50 10.97 -10.54
CA VAL A 77 1.44 11.24 -9.09
C VAL A 77 0.34 12.26 -8.83
N GLU A 78 -0.62 11.90 -7.98
CA GLU A 78 -1.83 12.67 -7.75
C GLU A 78 -2.13 12.82 -6.26
N GLN A 79 -2.70 13.96 -5.86
CA GLN A 79 -3.19 14.14 -4.50
C GLN A 79 -4.62 13.63 -4.42
N HIS A 80 -4.84 12.55 -3.66
CA HIS A 80 -6.16 11.97 -3.43
C HIS A 80 -6.26 11.39 -2.03
N ASP A 81 -7.43 11.56 -1.43
CA ASP A 81 -7.89 10.76 -0.30
C ASP A 81 -8.43 9.42 -0.85
N PHE A 82 -7.78 8.31 -0.45
CA PHE A 82 -8.17 6.98 -0.92
C PHE A 82 -9.58 6.57 -0.47
N THR A 83 -10.09 7.11 0.63
CA THR A 83 -11.45 6.81 1.10
C THR A 83 -12.54 7.28 0.15
N SER A 84 -12.26 8.31 -0.65
CA SER A 84 -13.13 8.88 -1.68
C SER A 84 -12.64 8.67 -3.11
N TYR A 85 -11.53 7.93 -3.28
CA TYR A 85 -10.91 7.70 -4.59
C TYR A 85 -11.82 6.90 -5.52
N GLN A 86 -12.05 7.43 -6.71
CA GLN A 86 -12.79 6.75 -7.77
C GLN A 86 -11.85 6.45 -8.94
N ALA A 87 -11.53 5.19 -9.11
CA ALA A 87 -10.68 4.75 -10.20
C ALA A 87 -11.40 4.91 -11.55
N GLY A 88 -10.78 5.60 -12.50
CA GLY A 88 -11.29 5.70 -13.89
C GLY A 88 -11.22 4.36 -14.64
N ALA A 89 -10.37 3.43 -14.20
CA ALA A 89 -10.29 2.05 -14.66
C ALA A 89 -9.66 1.19 -13.55
N LEU A 90 -10.00 -0.11 -13.53
CA LEU A 90 -9.51 -1.04 -12.52
C LEU A 90 -8.00 -1.28 -12.66
N TYR A 91 -7.38 -1.66 -11.54
CA TYR A 91 -5.97 -1.99 -11.42
C TYR A 91 -5.79 -3.50 -11.28
N ASP A 92 -4.82 -4.05 -11.99
CA ASP A 92 -4.43 -5.46 -11.83
C ASP A 92 -3.48 -5.67 -10.63
N THR A 93 -2.83 -4.59 -10.19
CA THR A 93 -1.94 -4.61 -9.04
C THR A 93 -2.17 -3.38 -8.18
N VAL A 94 -2.41 -3.59 -6.89
CA VAL A 94 -2.48 -2.52 -5.89
C VAL A 94 -1.42 -2.76 -4.83
N VAL A 95 -0.73 -1.71 -4.42
CA VAL A 95 0.27 -1.78 -3.34
C VAL A 95 0.01 -0.70 -2.30
N CYS A 96 0.33 -0.99 -1.04
CA CYS A 96 0.26 -0.03 0.04
C CYS A 96 1.32 -0.32 1.11
N ASN A 97 2.06 0.71 1.49
CA ASN A 97 2.86 0.73 2.72
C ASN A 97 2.16 1.67 3.71
N PRO A 98 1.10 1.21 4.39
CA PRO A 98 0.29 2.10 5.22
C PRO A 98 1.09 2.59 6.41
N PRO A 99 0.85 3.84 6.88
CA PRO A 99 1.35 4.26 8.18
C PRO A 99 0.80 3.31 9.26
N TYR A 100 1.60 3.02 10.28
CA TYR A 100 1.24 2.02 11.28
C TYR A 100 0.08 2.46 12.15
N PHE A 101 -1.12 1.95 11.91
CA PHE A 101 -2.32 2.14 12.73
C PHE A 101 -2.43 1.08 13.84
N ILE A 102 -1.39 0.89 14.63
CA ILE A 102 -1.31 -0.16 15.67
C ILE A 102 -2.46 -0.06 16.68
N ASP A 103 -2.95 1.13 16.95
CA ASP A 103 -3.99 1.37 17.98
C ASP A 103 -5.42 1.15 17.48
N SER A 104 -5.69 1.20 16.19
CA SER A 104 -7.05 1.13 15.65
C SER A 104 -7.67 -0.28 15.67
N LEU A 105 -6.83 -1.33 15.62
CA LEU A 105 -7.29 -2.72 15.67
C LEU A 105 -7.44 -3.24 17.10
N LYS A 106 -6.64 -2.75 18.05
CA LYS A 106 -6.58 -3.27 19.44
C LYS A 106 -7.49 -2.56 20.42
N ASN A 107 -8.06 -1.40 20.10
CA ASN A 107 -8.87 -0.64 21.05
C ASN A 107 -10.09 0.03 20.42
N PRO A 108 -11.30 -0.62 20.48
CA PRO A 108 -12.54 -0.07 19.93
C PRO A 108 -12.95 1.28 20.54
N ASP A 109 -12.54 1.58 21.79
CA ASP A 109 -12.88 2.85 22.45
C ASP A 109 -12.01 4.02 21.95
N LYS A 110 -10.80 3.76 21.46
CA LYS A 110 -9.98 4.76 20.76
C LYS A 110 -10.56 5.12 19.38
N LYS A 111 -11.33 4.26 18.72
CA LYS A 111 -12.09 4.63 17.51
C LYS A 111 -12.95 5.88 17.69
N ARG A 112 -13.48 6.11 18.90
CA ARG A 112 -14.29 7.32 19.20
C ARG A 112 -13.45 8.57 19.48
N ALA A 113 -12.21 8.41 19.92
CA ALA A 113 -11.30 9.53 20.17
C ALA A 113 -10.56 9.96 18.91
N THR A 114 -10.16 8.99 18.05
CA THR A 114 -9.45 9.23 16.79
C THR A 114 -10.40 9.69 15.66
N ALA A 115 -11.72 9.44 15.79
CA ALA A 115 -12.75 9.96 14.86
C ALA A 115 -12.82 11.51 14.79
N ARG A 116 -11.99 12.21 15.54
CA ARG A 116 -11.81 13.67 15.43
C ARG A 116 -10.65 14.10 14.52
N HIS A 117 -9.80 13.17 14.07
CA HIS A 117 -8.81 13.40 13.03
C HIS A 117 -9.30 12.64 11.78
N THR A 118 -10.03 13.36 10.92
CA THR A 118 -10.74 12.88 9.73
C THR A 118 -9.83 12.46 8.56
N ASP A 119 -8.50 12.43 8.75
CA ASP A 119 -7.55 12.32 7.66
C ASP A 119 -6.73 11.00 7.68
N GLU A 120 -7.08 10.03 8.53
CA GLU A 120 -6.33 8.78 8.65
C GLU A 120 -7.05 7.61 7.96
N LEU A 121 -6.41 7.05 6.93
CA LEU A 121 -6.85 5.84 6.23
C LEU A 121 -6.80 4.64 7.17
N THR A 122 -7.96 4.05 7.51
CA THR A 122 -8.01 2.83 8.32
C THR A 122 -7.75 1.58 7.48
N TYR A 123 -7.39 0.45 8.10
CA TYR A 123 -7.29 -0.82 7.38
C TYR A 123 -8.64 -1.27 6.76
N GLU A 124 -9.77 -0.97 7.42
CA GLU A 124 -11.11 -1.21 6.88
C GLU A 124 -11.33 -0.43 5.58
N ASP A 125 -11.04 0.88 5.59
CA ASP A 125 -11.17 1.74 4.42
C ASP A 125 -10.20 1.30 3.30
N LEU A 126 -8.99 0.88 3.67
CA LEU A 126 -8.01 0.36 2.72
C LEU A 126 -8.55 -0.88 1.99
N PHE A 127 -9.00 -1.92 2.71
CA PHE A 127 -9.52 -3.13 2.09
C PHE A 127 -10.78 -2.86 1.28
N LYS A 128 -11.68 -2.01 1.79
CA LYS A 128 -12.88 -1.59 1.06
C LYS A 128 -12.52 -0.88 -0.25
N GLY A 129 -11.61 0.09 -0.20
CA GLY A 129 -11.18 0.84 -1.39
C GLY A 129 -10.49 -0.06 -2.41
N VAL A 130 -9.61 -0.97 -1.96
CA VAL A 130 -8.95 -1.96 -2.82
C VAL A 130 -9.96 -2.84 -3.52
N ALA A 131 -10.96 -3.36 -2.80
CA ALA A 131 -12.00 -4.21 -3.38
C ALA A 131 -12.82 -3.48 -4.46
N LEU A 132 -12.93 -2.15 -4.39
CA LEU A 132 -13.66 -1.34 -5.38
C LEU A 132 -12.83 -0.98 -6.62
N CYS A 133 -11.50 -0.89 -6.51
CA CYS A 133 -10.63 -0.42 -7.58
C CYS A 133 -9.77 -1.53 -8.23
N MET A 134 -9.77 -2.74 -7.70
CA MET A 134 -8.95 -3.85 -8.19
C MET A 134 -9.75 -4.77 -9.14
N GLU A 135 -9.09 -5.26 -10.19
CA GLU A 135 -9.64 -6.27 -11.09
C GLU A 135 -9.92 -7.60 -10.35
N SER A 136 -10.87 -8.39 -10.86
CA SER A 136 -11.23 -9.69 -10.25
C SER A 136 -10.06 -10.69 -10.16
N THR A 137 -9.10 -10.58 -11.07
CA THR A 137 -7.85 -11.36 -11.11
C THR A 137 -6.65 -10.62 -10.53
N GLY A 138 -6.88 -9.42 -9.98
CA GLY A 138 -5.85 -8.54 -9.44
C GLY A 138 -5.23 -9.05 -8.14
N GLU A 139 -4.08 -8.50 -7.81
CA GLU A 139 -3.35 -8.76 -6.56
C GLU A 139 -3.16 -7.46 -5.77
N PHE A 140 -3.46 -7.50 -4.48
CA PHE A 140 -3.15 -6.43 -3.53
C PHE A 140 -2.02 -6.84 -2.61
N THR A 141 -0.91 -6.12 -2.61
CA THR A 141 0.24 -6.39 -1.74
C THR A 141 0.46 -5.25 -0.77
N MET A 142 0.58 -5.58 0.52
CA MET A 142 0.88 -4.62 1.58
C MET A 142 1.94 -5.15 2.53
N ILE A 143 2.58 -4.22 3.28
CA ILE A 143 3.44 -4.56 4.40
C ILE A 143 2.81 -4.07 5.70
N ALA A 144 2.91 -4.86 6.77
CA ALA A 144 2.35 -4.52 8.07
C ALA A 144 3.19 -5.12 9.22
N PRO A 145 3.01 -4.64 10.45
CA PRO A 145 3.50 -5.34 11.64
C PRO A 145 2.93 -6.76 11.73
N PHE A 146 3.77 -7.73 12.11
CA PHE A 146 3.32 -9.13 12.14
C PHE A 146 2.26 -9.40 13.22
N ASP A 147 2.27 -8.66 14.31
CA ASP A 147 1.34 -8.82 15.43
C ASP A 147 -0.14 -8.51 15.08
N VAL A 148 -0.39 -7.77 13.99
CA VAL A 148 -1.74 -7.49 13.48
C VAL A 148 -2.15 -8.38 12.29
N TYR A 149 -1.30 -9.31 11.85
CA TYR A 149 -1.53 -10.08 10.62
C TYR A 149 -2.81 -10.90 10.66
N ALA A 150 -3.11 -11.57 11.76
CA ALA A 150 -4.34 -12.38 11.89
C ALA A 150 -5.60 -11.51 11.79
N ASP A 151 -5.57 -10.32 12.40
CA ASP A 151 -6.67 -9.37 12.35
C ASP A 151 -6.85 -8.81 10.92
N LEU A 152 -5.74 -8.53 10.21
CA LEU A 152 -5.77 -8.10 8.81
C LEU A 152 -6.39 -9.15 7.89
N VAL A 153 -6.05 -10.44 8.07
CA VAL A 153 -6.64 -11.54 7.28
C VAL A 153 -8.14 -11.62 7.52
N THR A 154 -8.57 -11.51 8.80
CA THR A 154 -9.99 -11.52 9.16
C THR A 154 -10.73 -10.34 8.54
N LEU A 155 -10.13 -9.16 8.59
CA LEU A 155 -10.70 -7.92 8.04
C LEU A 155 -10.78 -7.97 6.51
N ALA A 156 -9.71 -8.39 5.84
CA ALA A 156 -9.66 -8.57 4.38
C ALA A 156 -10.76 -9.53 3.89
N GLY A 157 -11.01 -10.61 4.64
CA GLY A 157 -12.05 -11.60 4.34
C GLY A 157 -13.47 -11.01 4.28
N LYS A 158 -13.76 -9.94 5.04
CA LYS A 158 -15.04 -9.22 4.94
C LYS A 158 -15.25 -8.54 3.59
N HIS A 159 -14.17 -8.25 2.89
CA HIS A 159 -14.15 -7.65 1.55
C HIS A 159 -13.82 -8.66 0.45
N HIS A 160 -13.94 -9.97 0.75
CA HIS A 160 -13.64 -11.07 -0.17
C HIS A 160 -12.19 -11.09 -0.65
N LEU A 161 -11.25 -10.57 0.14
CA LEU A 161 -9.83 -10.58 -0.13
C LEU A 161 -9.15 -11.64 0.75
N TYR A 162 -8.47 -12.59 0.12
CA TYR A 162 -7.86 -13.74 0.79
C TYR A 162 -6.34 -13.71 0.59
N PRO A 163 -5.54 -14.02 1.63
CA PRO A 163 -4.09 -14.07 1.50
C PRO A 163 -3.70 -15.26 0.64
N ILE A 164 -2.92 -15.00 -0.42
CA ILE A 164 -2.42 -16.02 -1.34
C ILE A 164 -0.91 -16.23 -1.23
N ARG A 165 -0.21 -15.26 -0.63
CA ARG A 165 1.25 -15.30 -0.48
C ARG A 165 1.69 -14.39 0.65
N SER A 166 2.66 -14.82 1.46
CA SER A 166 3.23 -14.00 2.54
C SER A 166 4.75 -14.17 2.66
N LEU A 167 5.42 -13.10 3.08
CA LEU A 167 6.84 -13.07 3.47
C LEU A 167 6.94 -12.60 4.91
N LEU A 168 7.46 -13.44 5.78
CA LEU A 168 7.71 -13.10 7.18
C LEU A 168 9.13 -12.53 7.32
N VAL A 169 9.22 -11.34 7.90
CA VAL A 169 10.49 -10.64 8.09
C VAL A 169 10.98 -10.82 9.53
N ILE A 170 12.08 -11.56 9.69
CA ILE A 170 12.73 -11.84 10.95
C ILE A 170 14.04 -11.03 11.00
N THR A 171 14.21 -10.18 12.00
CA THR A 171 15.36 -9.27 12.10
C THR A 171 16.56 -9.90 12.81
N LYS A 172 16.34 -10.98 13.59
CA LYS A 172 17.40 -11.72 14.28
C LYS A 172 17.06 -13.22 14.24
N PRO A 173 18.01 -14.11 13.98
CA PRO A 173 17.78 -15.56 14.04
C PRO A 173 17.10 -15.95 15.37
N GLY A 174 16.06 -16.78 15.29
CA GLY A 174 15.32 -17.28 16.46
C GLY A 174 14.33 -16.29 17.09
N SER A 175 14.20 -15.06 16.57
CA SER A 175 13.17 -14.12 17.03
C SER A 175 11.85 -14.29 16.27
N ASN A 176 10.76 -13.81 16.88
CA ASN A 176 9.47 -13.73 16.19
C ASN A 176 9.54 -12.75 15.00
N PRO A 177 8.74 -12.98 13.94
CA PRO A 177 8.62 -12.04 12.85
C PRO A 177 8.22 -10.64 13.35
N LYS A 178 8.79 -9.61 12.74
CA LYS A 178 8.48 -8.20 13.04
C LYS A 178 7.55 -7.58 12.01
N ARG A 179 7.63 -8.04 10.76
CA ARG A 179 6.80 -7.58 9.64
C ARG A 179 6.28 -8.75 8.84
N VAL A 180 5.20 -8.53 8.15
CA VAL A 180 4.70 -9.39 7.10
C VAL A 180 4.48 -8.56 5.83
N VAL A 181 4.99 -9.05 4.70
CA VAL A 181 4.53 -8.59 3.38
C VAL A 181 3.54 -9.62 2.91
N VAL A 182 2.32 -9.22 2.64
CA VAL A 182 1.23 -10.13 2.27
C VAL A 182 0.57 -9.68 0.98
N THR A 183 0.27 -10.64 0.12
CA THR A 183 -0.52 -10.45 -1.11
C THR A 183 -1.89 -11.09 -0.93
N PHE A 184 -2.93 -10.31 -1.22
CA PHE A 184 -4.32 -10.73 -1.23
C PHE A 184 -4.86 -10.81 -2.66
N SER A 185 -5.87 -11.65 -2.89
CA SER A 185 -6.64 -11.74 -4.12
C SER A 185 -8.09 -12.10 -3.80
N PHE A 186 -9.01 -11.90 -4.75
CA PHE A 186 -10.41 -12.32 -4.61
C PHE A 186 -10.60 -13.84 -4.68
N THR A 187 -9.64 -14.56 -5.22
CA THR A 187 -9.67 -16.03 -5.34
C THR A 187 -8.71 -16.67 -4.35
N GLN A 188 -9.21 -17.61 -3.54
CA GLN A 188 -8.36 -18.51 -2.76
C GLN A 188 -7.61 -19.45 -3.73
N GLN A 189 -6.30 -19.52 -3.59
CA GLN A 189 -5.44 -20.49 -4.30
C GLN A 189 -5.17 -21.68 -3.41
#